data_d58af67a291e80f7da6b05415427146d
#
_entry.id   d58af67a291e80f7da6b05415427146d
#
_cell.length_a   1.000
_cell.length_b   1.000
_cell.length_c   1.000
_cell.angle_alpha   90.00
_cell.angle_beta   90.00
_cell.angle_gamma   90.00
#
_symmetry.space_group_name_H-M   'P 1'
#
loop_
_entity.id
_entity.type
_entity.pdbx_description
1 polymer ?
#
loop_
_entity_poly.entity_id
_entity_poly.type
_entity_poly.pdbx_seq_one_letter_code
_entity_poly.pdbx_strand_id
1 'polypeptide(L)'
;MPQDFLLKLVQQRLDDFCDEKRSELAEISSDLIPIIDYTQAMLAGGKRFRALFCFWSWAGYQPAEVSEADLSLDSPIVGVAAALEMFHAAALVHDDLLDQSDTRRGQPSIHKRFEELHAKHGYAGSSVRFGVAGSVLTGDLLLAWSSELFGSALKTVDPDNEQNCRKQFSKMRFEVMAGQYLDVLEENAAPTRNPSEAVAIANRVMLYKTAKYSLEAPLLIGAALSGASEQTLNALSQFGIPLGLAFQLRDDVLGVFGDPNVTGKPAGDDLREGKRTVLVGLTLENVPASVSKIFNELLVAGEIEDEQLSFMRQTITDSGALAKTERMIEEHSTRAIEALAGLEVNNQARKMLSYLTEKVINRQS
;
A
#
# COMPACT_ATOMS: atom_id res chain seq x y z
N MET A 1 17.91 12.54 -12.25
CA MET A 1 17.15 13.51 -11.39
C MET A 1 17.29 13.08 -9.93
N PRO A 2 17.20 14.01 -8.94
CA PRO A 2 17.39 13.65 -7.52
C PRO A 2 16.57 12.46 -7.06
N GLN A 3 15.34 12.29 -7.57
CA GLN A 3 14.50 11.15 -7.25
C GLN A 3 15.05 9.81 -7.75
N ASP A 4 15.65 9.76 -8.93
CA ASP A 4 16.21 8.51 -9.47
C ASP A 4 17.45 8.11 -8.68
N PHE A 5 18.22 9.11 -8.23
CA PHE A 5 19.34 8.92 -7.33
C PHE A 5 18.89 8.48 -5.94
N LEU A 6 17.85 9.14 -5.38
CA LEU A 6 17.23 8.71 -4.14
C LEU A 6 16.80 7.22 -4.20
N LEU A 7 16.11 6.81 -5.27
CA LEU A 7 15.63 5.43 -5.39
C LEU A 7 16.78 4.42 -5.43
N LYS A 8 17.93 4.78 -6.02
CA LYS A 8 19.16 3.96 -5.97
C LYS A 8 19.70 3.87 -4.54
N LEU A 9 19.76 4.98 -3.82
CA LEU A 9 20.22 4.99 -2.42
C LEU A 9 19.27 4.20 -1.51
N VAL A 10 17.96 4.34 -1.71
CA VAL A 10 16.95 3.57 -0.96
C VAL A 10 17.10 2.07 -1.21
N GLN A 11 17.28 1.65 -2.48
CA GLN A 11 17.51 0.24 -2.80
C GLN A 11 18.80 -0.26 -2.16
N GLN A 12 19.90 0.48 -2.30
CA GLN A 12 21.18 0.13 -1.68
C GLN A 12 21.06 0.04 -0.15
N ARG A 13 20.38 0.99 0.50
CA ARG A 13 20.16 0.95 1.96
C ARG A 13 19.37 -0.29 2.39
N LEU A 14 18.38 -0.70 1.59
CA LEU A 14 17.62 -1.93 1.82
C LEU A 14 18.49 -3.19 1.64
N ASP A 15 19.30 -3.20 0.59
CA ASP A 15 20.21 -4.33 0.29
C ASP A 15 21.27 -4.48 1.39
N ASP A 16 21.94 -3.40 1.78
CA ASP A 16 22.94 -3.38 2.86
C ASP A 16 22.32 -3.88 4.19
N PHE A 17 21.11 -3.42 4.50
CA PHE A 17 20.40 -3.87 5.70
C PHE A 17 20.04 -5.36 5.63
N CYS A 18 19.56 -5.84 4.48
CA CYS A 18 19.27 -7.26 4.30
C CYS A 18 20.53 -8.13 4.41
N ASP A 19 21.68 -7.66 3.94
CA ASP A 19 22.95 -8.38 4.06
C ASP A 19 23.44 -8.44 5.51
N GLU A 20 23.21 -7.37 6.30
CA GLU A 20 23.44 -7.38 7.76
C GLU A 20 22.53 -8.42 8.44
N LYS A 21 21.22 -8.38 8.15
CA LYS A 21 20.26 -9.34 8.72
C LYS A 21 20.47 -10.78 8.25
N ARG A 22 20.98 -10.98 7.06
CA ARG A 22 21.41 -12.29 6.57
C ARG A 22 22.51 -12.87 7.46
N SER A 23 23.49 -12.06 7.82
CA SER A 23 24.59 -12.49 8.68
C SER A 23 24.08 -12.85 10.08
N GLU A 24 23.23 -12.00 10.69
CA GLU A 24 22.61 -12.28 11.98
C GLU A 24 21.77 -13.56 11.97
N LEU A 25 20.95 -13.79 10.95
CA LEU A 25 20.15 -15.00 10.82
C LEU A 25 21.01 -16.25 10.62
N ALA A 26 22.08 -16.15 9.82
CA ALA A 26 23.02 -17.26 9.59
C ALA A 26 23.76 -17.70 10.86
N GLU A 27 24.05 -16.76 11.78
CA GLU A 27 24.62 -17.07 13.11
C GLU A 27 23.68 -17.92 13.97
N ILE A 28 22.36 -17.74 13.80
CA ILE A 28 21.35 -18.53 14.53
C ILE A 28 21.19 -19.89 13.86
N SER A 29 20.88 -19.93 12.55
CA SER A 29 20.80 -21.14 11.72
C SER A 29 20.77 -20.80 10.23
N SER A 30 21.45 -21.61 9.41
CA SER A 30 21.33 -21.56 7.95
C SER A 30 19.90 -21.82 7.44
N ASP A 31 19.05 -22.46 8.22
CA ASP A 31 17.64 -22.72 7.88
C ASP A 31 16.78 -21.44 7.83
N LEU A 32 17.28 -20.32 8.36
CA LEU A 32 16.61 -19.03 8.34
C LEU A 32 16.90 -18.21 7.07
N ILE A 33 17.87 -18.63 6.27
CA ILE A 33 18.26 -17.90 5.04
C ILE A 33 17.10 -17.73 4.04
N PRO A 34 16.17 -18.69 3.86
CA PRO A 34 15.01 -18.46 3.00
C PRO A 34 14.16 -17.22 3.38
N ILE A 35 14.10 -16.84 4.65
CA ILE A 35 13.37 -15.64 5.09
C ILE A 35 13.96 -14.38 4.44
N ILE A 36 15.28 -14.23 4.48
CA ILE A 36 15.93 -13.04 3.93
C ILE A 36 15.99 -13.08 2.40
N ASP A 37 16.13 -14.25 1.78
CA ASP A 37 16.08 -14.43 0.32
C ASP A 37 14.74 -13.97 -0.24
N TYR A 38 13.64 -14.38 0.38
CA TYR A 38 12.30 -14.00 -0.03
C TYR A 38 12.03 -12.53 0.25
N THR A 39 12.54 -11.99 1.36
CA THR A 39 12.49 -10.56 1.69
C THR A 39 13.20 -9.71 0.64
N GLN A 40 14.43 -10.03 0.27
CA GLN A 40 15.18 -9.30 -0.77
C GLN A 40 14.47 -9.34 -2.11
N ALA A 41 13.96 -10.50 -2.52
CA ALA A 41 13.18 -10.62 -3.75
C ALA A 41 11.92 -9.72 -3.74
N MET A 42 11.25 -9.58 -2.59
CA MET A 42 10.08 -8.72 -2.45
C MET A 42 10.42 -7.23 -2.43
N LEU A 43 11.58 -6.88 -1.86
CA LEU A 43 12.09 -5.51 -1.83
C LEU A 43 12.72 -5.07 -3.17
N ALA A 44 12.94 -5.97 -4.11
CA ALA A 44 13.43 -5.62 -5.43
C ALA A 44 12.33 -4.96 -6.28
N GLY A 45 12.61 -3.76 -6.80
CA GLY A 45 11.71 -3.05 -7.71
C GLY A 45 10.50 -2.38 -7.04
N GLY A 46 9.47 -2.13 -7.86
CA GLY A 46 8.27 -1.39 -7.45
C GLY A 46 8.32 0.10 -7.79
N LYS A 47 7.14 0.74 -7.78
CA LYS A 47 7.01 2.17 -8.14
C LYS A 47 7.51 3.11 -7.04
N ARG A 48 7.73 2.61 -5.83
CA ARG A 48 8.29 3.33 -4.68
C ARG A 48 7.58 4.65 -4.36
N PHE A 49 6.27 4.73 -4.55
CA PHE A 49 5.51 5.95 -4.32
C PHE A 49 5.64 6.48 -2.89
N ARG A 50 5.70 5.60 -1.88
CA ARG A 50 5.84 6.02 -0.48
C ARG A 50 7.17 6.73 -0.24
N ALA A 51 8.26 6.18 -0.75
CA ALA A 51 9.57 6.80 -0.70
C ALA A 51 9.59 8.14 -1.44
N LEU A 52 8.98 8.21 -2.63
CA LEU A 52 8.94 9.43 -3.44
C LEU A 52 8.09 10.55 -2.83
N PHE A 53 6.89 10.25 -2.31
CA PHE A 53 6.06 11.25 -1.64
C PHE A 53 6.71 11.75 -0.35
N CYS A 54 7.33 10.84 0.43
CA CYS A 54 8.09 11.21 1.62
C CYS A 54 9.27 12.15 1.26
N PHE A 55 10.04 11.78 0.24
CA PHE A 55 11.17 12.57 -0.22
C PHE A 55 10.77 13.97 -0.70
N TRP A 56 9.78 14.05 -1.59
CA TRP A 56 9.38 15.34 -2.15
C TRP A 56 8.65 16.23 -1.14
N SER A 57 7.99 15.65 -0.16
CA SER A 57 7.48 16.41 0.97
C SER A 57 8.62 16.96 1.82
N TRP A 58 9.63 16.15 2.17
CA TRP A 58 10.83 16.59 2.87
C TRP A 58 11.59 17.68 2.08
N ALA A 59 11.85 17.46 0.79
CA ALA A 59 12.55 18.38 -0.09
C ALA A 59 11.83 19.73 -0.26
N GLY A 60 10.50 19.71 -0.20
CA GLY A 60 9.66 20.88 -0.35
C GLY A 60 9.86 21.95 0.73
N TYR A 61 10.31 21.52 1.91
CA TYR A 61 10.54 22.40 3.06
C TYR A 61 12.04 22.60 3.36
N GLN A 62 12.94 22.21 2.43
CA GLN A 62 14.35 22.56 2.54
C GLN A 62 14.59 24.02 2.14
N PRO A 63 15.61 24.70 2.72
CA PRO A 63 15.94 26.11 2.41
C PRO A 63 16.31 26.34 0.93
N ALA A 64 16.82 25.30 0.25
CA ALA A 64 17.21 25.34 -1.16
C ALA A 64 16.67 24.10 -1.89
N GLU A 65 16.67 24.14 -3.22
CA GLU A 65 16.37 22.96 -4.04
C GLU A 65 17.39 21.85 -3.79
N VAL A 66 16.90 20.62 -3.67
CA VAL A 66 17.74 19.45 -3.37
C VAL A 66 18.34 18.89 -4.66
N SER A 67 19.65 18.67 -4.65
CA SER A 67 20.42 18.03 -5.71
C SER A 67 20.88 16.61 -5.32
N GLU A 68 21.46 15.88 -6.28
CA GLU A 68 22.07 14.57 -5.99
C GLU A 68 23.26 14.67 -5.02
N ALA A 69 24.00 15.80 -5.03
CA ALA A 69 25.13 16.03 -4.15
C ALA A 69 24.72 16.20 -2.67
N ASP A 70 23.46 16.50 -2.40
CA ASP A 70 22.93 16.69 -1.05
C ASP A 70 22.46 15.37 -0.42
N LEU A 71 22.54 14.25 -1.15
CA LEU A 71 22.05 12.93 -0.75
C LEU A 71 23.20 11.93 -0.61
N SER A 72 23.17 11.15 0.46
CA SER A 72 24.06 10.01 0.72
C SER A 72 23.29 8.87 1.37
N LEU A 73 23.89 7.70 1.50
CA LEU A 73 23.32 6.56 2.23
C LEU A 73 23.00 6.89 3.71
N ASP A 74 23.77 7.82 4.30
CA ASP A 74 23.59 8.25 5.70
C ASP A 74 22.57 9.38 5.86
N SER A 75 22.04 9.90 4.75
CA SER A 75 20.99 10.94 4.81
C SER A 75 19.74 10.40 5.51
N PRO A 76 19.22 11.07 6.56
CA PRO A 76 18.02 10.61 7.29
C PRO A 76 16.83 10.29 6.39
N ILE A 77 16.61 11.09 5.35
CA ILE A 77 15.51 10.88 4.39
C ILE A 77 15.63 9.55 3.63
N VAL A 78 16.85 9.09 3.32
CA VAL A 78 17.09 7.80 2.66
C VAL A 78 16.71 6.65 3.57
N GLY A 79 17.15 6.70 4.84
CA GLY A 79 16.80 5.68 5.83
C GLY A 79 15.30 5.66 6.17
N VAL A 80 14.67 6.82 6.28
CA VAL A 80 13.21 6.95 6.49
C VAL A 80 12.45 6.38 5.29
N ALA A 81 12.84 6.71 4.06
CA ALA A 81 12.23 6.17 2.86
C ALA A 81 12.41 4.65 2.75
N ALA A 82 13.60 4.12 3.08
CA ALA A 82 13.84 2.67 3.14
C ALA A 82 12.96 1.98 4.19
N ALA A 83 12.77 2.59 5.37
CA ALA A 83 11.89 2.07 6.41
C ALA A 83 10.43 2.01 5.98
N LEU A 84 9.93 3.00 5.23
CA LEU A 84 8.58 2.99 4.66
C LEU A 84 8.39 1.86 3.64
N GLU A 85 9.40 1.60 2.80
CA GLU A 85 9.34 0.50 1.82
C GLU A 85 9.46 -0.87 2.49
N MET A 86 10.26 -1.00 3.56
CA MET A 86 10.32 -2.21 4.38
C MET A 86 8.98 -2.48 5.07
N PHE A 87 8.35 -1.47 5.65
CA PHE A 87 7.01 -1.58 6.22
C PHE A 87 5.98 -1.97 5.16
N HIS A 88 6.10 -1.43 3.95
CA HIS A 88 5.21 -1.81 2.85
C HIS A 88 5.39 -3.28 2.45
N ALA A 89 6.60 -3.79 2.44
CA ALA A 89 6.83 -5.22 2.20
C ALA A 89 6.14 -6.08 3.27
N ALA A 90 6.25 -5.72 4.56
CA ALA A 90 5.52 -6.39 5.65
C ALA A 90 4.01 -6.40 5.41
N ALA A 91 3.44 -5.23 5.09
CA ALA A 91 2.01 -5.10 4.81
C ALA A 91 1.57 -6.00 3.65
N LEU A 92 2.36 -6.09 2.57
CA LEU A 92 2.07 -6.96 1.43
C LEU A 92 2.18 -8.45 1.78
N VAL A 93 3.16 -8.84 2.62
CA VAL A 93 3.31 -10.24 3.07
C VAL A 93 2.08 -10.70 3.85
N HIS A 94 1.59 -9.85 4.75
CA HIS A 94 0.40 -10.17 5.54
C HIS A 94 -0.89 -10.09 4.69
N ASP A 95 -1.00 -9.10 3.80
CA ASP A 95 -2.15 -8.91 2.90
C ASP A 95 -2.31 -10.13 1.97
N ASP A 96 -1.23 -10.57 1.29
CA ASP A 96 -1.25 -11.76 0.43
C ASP A 96 -1.71 -13.02 1.16
N LEU A 97 -1.35 -13.16 2.44
CA LEU A 97 -1.78 -14.29 3.25
C LEU A 97 -3.26 -14.19 3.65
N LEU A 98 -3.72 -12.99 4.03
CA LEU A 98 -5.09 -12.74 4.45
C LEU A 98 -6.07 -12.88 3.27
N ASP A 99 -5.69 -12.33 2.12
CA ASP A 99 -6.47 -12.39 0.87
C ASP A 99 -6.30 -13.73 0.14
N GLN A 100 -5.47 -14.65 0.65
CA GLN A 100 -5.10 -15.93 0.00
C GLN A 100 -4.58 -15.74 -1.44
N SER A 101 -3.88 -14.64 -1.70
CA SER A 101 -3.33 -14.32 -3.01
C SER A 101 -2.09 -15.16 -3.30
N ASP A 102 -2.17 -16.07 -4.27
CA ASP A 102 -1.08 -17.00 -4.61
C ASP A 102 0.14 -16.31 -5.24
N THR A 103 -0.07 -15.14 -5.86
CA THR A 103 0.98 -14.44 -6.60
C THR A 103 1.04 -12.94 -6.26
N ARG A 104 2.25 -12.39 -6.26
CA ARG A 104 2.52 -10.95 -6.15
C ARG A 104 3.55 -10.52 -7.20
N ARG A 105 3.20 -9.54 -8.06
CA ARG A 105 4.06 -9.04 -9.15
C ARG A 105 4.55 -10.17 -10.08
N GLY A 106 3.70 -11.14 -10.40
CA GLY A 106 4.02 -12.29 -11.26
C GLY A 106 4.95 -13.32 -10.63
N GLN A 107 5.20 -13.24 -9.32
CA GLN A 107 5.97 -14.21 -8.55
C GLN A 107 5.08 -14.87 -7.49
N PRO A 108 5.38 -16.09 -7.03
CA PRO A 108 4.67 -16.67 -5.90
C PRO A 108 4.76 -15.77 -4.66
N SER A 109 3.65 -15.60 -3.95
CA SER A 109 3.60 -14.91 -2.66
C SER A 109 4.43 -15.63 -1.59
N ILE A 110 4.75 -14.96 -0.49
CA ILE A 110 5.68 -15.51 0.53
C ILE A 110 5.16 -16.83 1.11
N HIS A 111 3.87 -16.96 1.40
CA HIS A 111 3.31 -18.21 1.92
C HIS A 111 3.45 -19.35 0.91
N LYS A 112 3.28 -19.10 -0.39
CA LYS A 112 3.49 -20.11 -1.45
C LYS A 112 4.95 -20.53 -1.58
N ARG A 113 5.88 -19.60 -1.48
CA ARG A 113 7.32 -19.93 -1.47
C ARG A 113 7.70 -20.84 -0.30
N PHE A 114 7.11 -20.63 0.89
CA PHE A 114 7.32 -21.54 2.01
C PHE A 114 6.62 -22.90 1.82
N GLU A 115 5.44 -22.94 1.20
CA GLU A 115 4.81 -24.20 0.79
C GLU A 115 5.70 -25.01 -0.16
N GLU A 116 6.26 -24.34 -1.17
CA GLU A 116 7.20 -24.95 -2.13
C GLU A 116 8.49 -25.43 -1.42
N LEU A 117 9.03 -24.62 -0.49
CA LEU A 117 10.20 -25.00 0.31
C LEU A 117 9.93 -26.28 1.12
N HIS A 118 8.77 -26.35 1.79
CA HIS A 118 8.35 -27.53 2.53
C HIS A 118 8.29 -28.78 1.65
N ALA A 119 7.64 -28.66 0.50
CA ALA A 119 7.51 -29.77 -0.45
C ALA A 119 8.87 -30.23 -1.02
N LYS A 120 9.72 -29.26 -1.38
CA LYS A 120 11.07 -29.52 -1.94
C LYS A 120 11.97 -30.29 -0.96
N HIS A 121 11.86 -30.01 0.34
CA HIS A 121 12.67 -30.66 1.37
C HIS A 121 12.01 -31.91 1.96
N GLY A 122 10.78 -32.24 1.57
CA GLY A 122 10.04 -33.40 2.08
C GLY A 122 9.76 -33.32 3.58
N TYR A 123 9.51 -32.09 4.09
CA TYR A 123 9.22 -31.89 5.50
C TYR A 123 7.93 -32.60 5.91
N ALA A 124 7.82 -33.01 7.16
CA ALA A 124 6.62 -33.66 7.68
C ALA A 124 5.50 -32.65 7.97
N GLY A 125 4.27 -33.07 7.79
CA GLY A 125 3.09 -32.29 8.10
C GLY A 125 2.49 -31.53 6.90
N SER A 126 1.76 -30.46 7.16
CA SER A 126 1.07 -29.69 6.12
C SER A 126 1.95 -28.55 5.59
N SER A 127 2.22 -28.56 4.27
CA SER A 127 2.93 -27.49 3.59
C SER A 127 2.18 -26.15 3.68
N VAL A 128 0.85 -26.16 3.59
CA VAL A 128 0.01 -24.97 3.73
C VAL A 128 0.19 -24.33 5.11
N ARG A 129 0.13 -25.13 6.19
CA ARG A 129 0.37 -24.62 7.54
C ARG A 129 1.78 -24.06 7.73
N PHE A 130 2.76 -24.71 7.09
CA PHE A 130 4.15 -24.21 7.10
C PHE A 130 4.27 -22.89 6.34
N GLY A 131 3.60 -22.76 5.19
CA GLY A 131 3.51 -21.53 4.41
C GLY A 131 2.91 -20.38 5.21
N VAL A 132 1.77 -20.60 5.88
CA VAL A 132 1.13 -19.64 6.77
C VAL A 132 2.09 -19.17 7.87
N ALA A 133 2.72 -20.12 8.59
CA ALA A 133 3.65 -19.79 9.68
C ALA A 133 4.87 -19.00 9.18
N GLY A 134 5.46 -19.40 8.07
CA GLY A 134 6.60 -18.72 7.45
C GLY A 134 6.24 -17.29 7.03
N SER A 135 5.06 -17.10 6.46
CA SER A 135 4.58 -15.77 6.05
C SER A 135 4.33 -14.84 7.22
N VAL A 136 3.63 -15.31 8.27
CA VAL A 136 3.40 -14.52 9.49
C VAL A 136 4.71 -14.06 10.11
N LEU A 137 5.64 -14.99 10.33
CA LEU A 137 6.93 -14.68 10.96
C LEU A 137 7.81 -13.76 10.11
N THR A 138 7.78 -13.93 8.77
CA THR A 138 8.49 -13.04 7.86
C THR A 138 7.89 -11.63 7.91
N GLY A 139 6.58 -11.49 7.89
CA GLY A 139 5.91 -10.20 8.01
C GLY A 139 6.21 -9.50 9.34
N ASP A 140 6.22 -10.24 10.45
CA ASP A 140 6.56 -9.72 11.78
C ASP A 140 8.03 -9.23 11.85
N LEU A 141 8.96 -9.98 11.26
CA LEU A 141 10.36 -9.55 11.14
C LEU A 141 10.48 -8.27 10.33
N LEU A 142 9.80 -8.16 9.20
CA LEU A 142 9.78 -6.95 8.36
C LEU A 142 9.21 -5.73 9.12
N LEU A 143 8.18 -5.91 9.95
CA LEU A 143 7.66 -4.85 10.82
C LEU A 143 8.71 -4.38 11.84
N ALA A 144 9.41 -5.34 12.47
CA ALA A 144 10.49 -5.04 13.41
C ALA A 144 11.66 -4.32 12.71
N TRP A 145 12.11 -4.83 11.58
CA TRP A 145 13.19 -4.27 10.77
C TRP A 145 12.86 -2.88 10.21
N SER A 146 11.61 -2.65 9.81
CA SER A 146 11.16 -1.31 9.43
C SER A 146 11.30 -0.31 10.58
N SER A 147 10.98 -0.73 11.81
CA SER A 147 11.13 0.12 13.01
C SER A 147 12.59 0.37 13.36
N GLU A 148 13.47 -0.61 13.16
CA GLU A 148 14.91 -0.50 13.35
C GLU A 148 15.54 0.48 12.36
N LEU A 149 15.22 0.33 11.05
CA LEU A 149 15.65 1.25 10.01
C LEU A 149 15.21 2.69 10.28
N PHE A 150 13.92 2.86 10.63
CA PHE A 150 13.37 4.16 10.95
C PHE A 150 14.07 4.81 12.16
N GLY A 151 14.23 4.04 13.24
CA GLY A 151 14.93 4.50 14.43
C GLY A 151 16.40 4.87 14.18
N SER A 152 17.10 4.08 13.36
CA SER A 152 18.48 4.35 12.97
C SER A 152 18.62 5.62 12.12
N ALA A 153 17.69 5.85 11.20
CA ALA A 153 17.68 7.05 10.36
C ALA A 153 17.49 8.35 11.15
N LEU A 154 16.84 8.30 12.29
CA LEU A 154 16.53 9.49 13.09
C LEU A 154 17.63 9.86 14.12
N LYS A 155 18.69 9.08 14.29
CA LYS A 155 19.72 9.31 15.32
C LYS A 155 20.43 10.66 15.24
N THR A 156 20.51 11.26 14.05
CA THR A 156 21.18 12.55 13.80
C THR A 156 20.20 13.70 13.56
N VAL A 157 18.89 13.42 13.69
CA VAL A 157 17.83 14.41 13.47
C VAL A 157 17.61 15.20 14.77
N ASP A 158 17.20 16.46 14.60
CA ASP A 158 16.79 17.30 15.74
C ASP A 158 15.73 16.59 16.59
N PRO A 159 15.83 16.65 17.95
CA PRO A 159 14.93 15.89 18.84
C PRO A 159 13.43 16.17 18.65
N ASP A 160 13.04 17.41 18.34
CA ASP A 160 11.64 17.77 18.12
C ASP A 160 11.13 17.20 16.79
N ASN A 161 11.97 17.25 15.75
CA ASN A 161 11.67 16.64 14.45
C ASN A 161 11.63 15.10 14.57
N GLU A 162 12.58 14.51 15.31
CA GLU A 162 12.56 13.07 15.61
C GLU A 162 11.24 12.66 16.27
N GLN A 163 10.82 13.38 17.32
CA GLN A 163 9.59 13.08 18.04
C GLN A 163 8.36 13.16 17.11
N ASN A 164 8.30 14.20 16.27
CA ASN A 164 7.22 14.37 15.30
C ASN A 164 7.22 13.24 14.24
N CYS A 165 8.37 12.87 13.71
CA CYS A 165 8.50 11.74 12.79
C CYS A 165 7.99 10.43 13.42
N ARG A 166 8.42 10.12 14.65
CA ARG A 166 7.98 8.94 15.39
C ARG A 166 6.47 8.94 15.65
N LYS A 167 5.88 10.09 15.95
CA LYS A 167 4.43 10.26 16.11
C LYS A 167 3.70 9.89 14.81
N GLN A 168 4.14 10.42 13.66
CA GLN A 168 3.50 10.15 12.37
C GLN A 168 3.68 8.67 11.95
N PHE A 169 4.87 8.11 12.11
CA PHE A 169 5.14 6.71 11.79
C PHE A 169 4.33 5.74 12.67
N SER A 170 4.22 6.02 13.97
CA SER A 170 3.38 5.22 14.89
C SER A 170 1.90 5.31 14.54
N LYS A 171 1.40 6.51 14.20
CA LYS A 171 0.03 6.73 13.76
C LYS A 171 -0.26 5.95 12.48
N MET A 172 0.62 6.02 11.49
CA MET A 172 0.52 5.28 10.23
C MET A 172 0.35 3.77 10.47
N ARG A 173 1.24 3.19 11.29
CA ARG A 173 1.21 1.75 11.59
C ARG A 173 -0.08 1.32 12.27
N PHE A 174 -0.54 2.10 13.26
CA PHE A 174 -1.80 1.84 13.95
C PHE A 174 -3.00 1.92 12.99
N GLU A 175 -3.09 3.00 12.21
CA GLU A 175 -4.23 3.26 11.34
C GLU A 175 -4.35 2.22 10.20
N VAL A 176 -3.23 1.81 9.58
CA VAL A 176 -3.27 0.81 8.50
C VAL A 176 -3.63 -0.58 9.02
N MET A 177 -3.13 -0.98 10.20
CA MET A 177 -3.50 -2.27 10.80
C MET A 177 -4.97 -2.31 11.20
N ALA A 178 -5.50 -1.20 11.74
CA ALA A 178 -6.93 -1.07 12.01
C ALA A 178 -7.75 -1.11 10.70
N GLY A 179 -7.27 -0.44 9.65
CA GLY A 179 -7.89 -0.48 8.31
C GLY A 179 -7.90 -1.88 7.71
N GLN A 180 -6.81 -2.62 7.83
CA GLN A 180 -6.72 -4.01 7.37
C GLN A 180 -7.68 -4.94 8.13
N TYR A 181 -7.80 -4.76 9.45
CA TYR A 181 -8.76 -5.52 10.23
C TYR A 181 -10.21 -5.22 9.80
N LEU A 182 -10.52 -3.94 9.52
CA LEU A 182 -11.85 -3.57 9.02
C LEU A 182 -12.15 -4.20 7.66
N ASP A 183 -11.15 -4.32 6.78
CA ASP A 183 -11.30 -4.97 5.48
C ASP A 183 -11.68 -6.44 5.63
N VAL A 184 -10.86 -7.20 6.35
CA VAL A 184 -11.14 -8.62 6.67
C VAL A 184 -12.49 -8.79 7.39
N LEU A 185 -12.84 -7.86 8.29
CA LEU A 185 -14.13 -7.89 8.98
C LEU A 185 -15.29 -7.77 8.00
N GLU A 186 -15.20 -6.86 7.01
CA GLU A 186 -16.30 -6.63 6.07
C GLU A 186 -16.46 -7.76 5.06
N GLU A 187 -15.41 -8.44 4.65
CA GLU A 187 -15.51 -9.67 3.86
C GLU A 187 -16.43 -10.70 4.52
N ASN A 188 -16.34 -10.81 5.85
CA ASN A 188 -17.09 -11.79 6.64
C ASN A 188 -18.44 -11.25 7.16
N ALA A 189 -18.48 -9.98 7.59
CA ALA A 189 -19.64 -9.40 8.25
C ALA A 189 -20.67 -8.78 7.29
N ALA A 190 -20.31 -8.51 6.02
CA ALA A 190 -21.19 -7.85 5.06
C ALA A 190 -22.60 -8.47 4.94
N PRO A 191 -22.79 -9.81 4.97
CA PRO A 191 -24.12 -10.40 4.92
C PRO A 191 -25.01 -10.04 6.12
N THR A 192 -24.42 -9.60 7.24
CA THR A 192 -25.13 -9.22 8.48
C THR A 192 -25.35 -7.71 8.61
N ARG A 193 -24.75 -6.92 7.69
CA ARG A 193 -24.82 -5.45 7.67
C ARG A 193 -26.09 -4.94 6.98
N ASN A 194 -26.46 -3.71 7.32
CA ASN A 194 -27.46 -2.99 6.55
C ASN A 194 -26.87 -2.60 5.18
N PRO A 195 -27.48 -3.01 4.05
CA PRO A 195 -26.97 -2.67 2.72
C PRO A 195 -26.73 -1.17 2.49
N SER A 196 -27.53 -0.30 3.11
CA SER A 196 -27.36 1.17 2.99
C SER A 196 -26.10 1.72 3.67
N GLU A 197 -25.38 0.91 4.45
CA GLU A 197 -24.13 1.30 5.09
C GLU A 197 -22.90 0.85 4.27
N ALA A 198 -23.08 0.00 3.25
CA ALA A 198 -21.98 -0.63 2.51
C ALA A 198 -20.97 0.39 1.94
N VAL A 199 -21.45 1.44 1.29
CA VAL A 199 -20.57 2.49 0.74
C VAL A 199 -19.83 3.25 1.83
N ALA A 200 -20.50 3.58 2.96
CA ALA A 200 -19.87 4.30 4.06
C ALA A 200 -18.77 3.47 4.74
N ILE A 201 -19.00 2.16 4.87
CA ILE A 201 -18.03 1.21 5.42
C ILE A 201 -16.85 1.04 4.47
N ALA A 202 -17.08 0.80 3.18
CA ALA A 202 -16.04 0.69 2.16
C ALA A 202 -15.16 1.96 2.08
N ASN A 203 -15.75 3.15 2.15
CA ASN A 203 -15.01 4.40 2.24
C ASN A 203 -14.12 4.47 3.49
N ARG A 204 -14.57 3.95 4.62
CA ARG A 204 -13.77 3.91 5.86
C ARG A 204 -12.58 2.96 5.72
N VAL A 205 -12.79 1.77 5.17
CA VAL A 205 -11.71 0.81 4.87
C VAL A 205 -10.69 1.46 3.95
N MET A 206 -11.13 2.02 2.82
CA MET A 206 -10.28 2.70 1.84
C MET A 206 -9.46 3.84 2.47
N LEU A 207 -10.09 4.64 3.34
CA LEU A 207 -9.41 5.74 4.03
C LEU A 207 -8.24 5.24 4.89
N TYR A 208 -8.47 4.23 5.74
CA TYR A 208 -7.48 3.78 6.72
C TYR A 208 -6.50 2.74 6.17
N LYS A 209 -6.95 1.79 5.35
CA LYS A 209 -6.09 0.77 4.74
C LYS A 209 -5.17 1.38 3.68
N THR A 210 -5.65 2.36 2.89
CA THR A 210 -4.89 2.84 1.72
C THR A 210 -4.56 4.32 1.75
N ALA A 211 -5.55 5.23 1.81
CA ALA A 211 -5.32 6.65 1.56
C ALA A 211 -4.36 7.26 2.59
N LYS A 212 -4.62 7.06 3.87
CA LYS A 212 -3.78 7.56 4.95
C LYS A 212 -2.40 6.90 4.97
N TYR A 213 -2.35 5.60 4.75
CA TYR A 213 -1.12 4.84 4.79
C TYR A 213 -0.20 5.12 3.59
N SER A 214 -0.76 5.09 2.37
CA SER A 214 0.04 5.09 1.15
C SER A 214 0.45 6.48 0.68
N LEU A 215 -0.34 7.52 0.99
CA LEU A 215 -0.15 8.88 0.50
C LEU A 215 0.01 9.90 1.63
N GLU A 216 -0.96 9.98 2.55
CA GLU A 216 -0.90 10.98 3.63
C GLU A 216 0.32 10.79 4.52
N ALA A 217 0.51 9.60 5.10
CA ALA A 217 1.57 9.36 6.08
C ALA A 217 2.99 9.59 5.53
N PRO A 218 3.36 9.10 4.32
CA PRO A 218 4.65 9.44 3.72
C PRO A 218 4.89 10.95 3.59
N LEU A 219 3.87 11.72 3.16
CA LEU A 219 3.95 13.18 3.07
C LEU A 219 4.19 13.80 4.46
N LEU A 220 3.42 13.39 5.47
CA LEU A 220 3.54 13.91 6.83
C LEU A 220 4.89 13.56 7.47
N ILE A 221 5.39 12.35 7.26
CA ILE A 221 6.70 11.91 7.78
C ILE A 221 7.82 12.71 7.13
N GLY A 222 7.79 12.89 5.80
CA GLY A 222 8.78 13.69 5.09
C GLY A 222 8.81 15.15 5.57
N ALA A 223 7.65 15.79 5.70
CA ALA A 223 7.53 17.15 6.21
C ALA A 223 7.98 17.26 7.69
N ALA A 224 7.58 16.30 8.54
CA ALA A 224 8.00 16.28 9.94
C ALA A 224 9.53 16.18 10.08
N LEU A 225 10.19 15.42 9.18
CA LEU A 225 11.65 15.33 9.13
C LEU A 225 12.31 16.68 8.83
N SER A 226 11.63 17.59 8.12
CA SER A 226 12.09 18.94 7.83
C SER A 226 11.73 19.97 8.91
N GLY A 227 11.06 19.57 9.99
CA GLY A 227 10.60 20.49 11.03
C GLY A 227 9.32 21.26 10.68
N ALA A 228 8.48 20.70 9.81
CA ALA A 228 7.23 21.32 9.40
C ALA A 228 6.26 21.52 10.58
N SER A 229 5.56 22.65 10.57
CA SER A 229 4.55 22.99 11.58
C SER A 229 3.31 22.09 11.48
N GLU A 230 2.51 22.05 12.55
CA GLU A 230 1.23 21.34 12.54
C GLU A 230 0.26 21.90 11.48
N GLN A 231 0.29 23.21 11.21
CA GLN A 231 -0.48 23.82 10.13
C GLN A 231 -0.06 23.25 8.76
N THR A 232 1.25 23.09 8.52
CA THR A 232 1.79 22.49 7.31
C THR A 232 1.38 21.03 7.18
N LEU A 233 1.45 20.26 8.26
CA LEU A 233 1.01 18.86 8.27
C LEU A 233 -0.48 18.72 7.94
N ASN A 234 -1.32 19.62 8.46
CA ASN A 234 -2.75 19.67 8.14
C ASN A 234 -3.00 19.99 6.66
N ALA A 235 -2.25 20.93 6.06
CA ALA A 235 -2.35 21.24 4.64
C ALA A 235 -1.94 20.03 3.76
N LEU A 236 -0.89 19.32 4.15
CA LEU A 236 -0.48 18.08 3.48
C LEU A 236 -1.51 16.96 3.61
N SER A 237 -2.21 16.84 4.74
CA SER A 237 -3.34 15.91 4.89
C SER A 237 -4.48 16.24 3.93
N GLN A 238 -4.78 17.54 3.73
CA GLN A 238 -5.81 17.97 2.77
C GLN A 238 -5.44 17.63 1.32
N PHE A 239 -4.18 17.51 1.00
CA PHE A 239 -3.67 17.02 -0.28
C PHE A 239 -3.64 15.48 -0.33
N GLY A 240 -3.02 14.85 0.66
CA GLY A 240 -2.70 13.41 0.64
C GLY A 240 -3.92 12.50 0.74
N ILE A 241 -4.93 12.87 1.55
CA ILE A 241 -6.14 12.06 1.71
C ILE A 241 -6.95 11.99 0.42
N PRO A 242 -7.35 13.09 -0.25
CA PRO A 242 -8.07 13.00 -1.51
C PRO A 242 -7.27 12.25 -2.59
N LEU A 243 -5.97 12.49 -2.70
CA LEU A 243 -5.13 11.77 -3.65
C LEU A 243 -5.14 10.25 -3.38
N GLY A 244 -5.07 9.85 -2.11
CA GLY A 244 -5.12 8.45 -1.71
C GLY A 244 -6.48 7.79 -1.97
N LEU A 245 -7.57 8.52 -1.80
CA LEU A 245 -8.92 8.06 -2.13
C LEU A 245 -9.08 7.87 -3.65
N ALA A 246 -8.63 8.84 -4.46
CA ALA A 246 -8.63 8.70 -5.92
C ALA A 246 -7.77 7.51 -6.38
N PHE A 247 -6.61 7.32 -5.74
CA PHE A 247 -5.72 6.19 -6.02
C PHE A 247 -6.41 4.84 -5.78
N GLN A 248 -7.07 4.66 -4.62
CA GLN A 248 -7.72 3.39 -4.29
C GLN A 248 -8.97 3.14 -5.14
N LEU A 249 -9.81 4.16 -5.36
CA LEU A 249 -10.96 4.02 -6.26
C LEU A 249 -10.54 3.61 -7.68
N ARG A 250 -9.43 4.15 -8.18
CA ARG A 250 -8.86 3.73 -9.47
C ARG A 250 -8.37 2.28 -9.41
N ASP A 251 -7.76 1.86 -8.29
CA ASP A 251 -7.34 0.48 -8.08
C ASP A 251 -8.52 -0.47 -8.08
N ASP A 252 -9.61 -0.14 -7.40
CA ASP A 252 -10.85 -0.91 -7.36
C ASP A 252 -11.48 -1.08 -8.76
N VAL A 253 -11.45 -0.03 -9.58
CA VAL A 253 -11.89 -0.11 -10.99
C VAL A 253 -10.98 -1.03 -11.80
N LEU A 254 -9.66 -0.92 -11.62
CA LEU A 254 -8.68 -1.77 -12.32
C LEU A 254 -8.75 -3.23 -11.84
N GLY A 255 -8.99 -3.49 -10.56
CA GLY A 255 -9.19 -4.83 -10.01
C GLY A 255 -10.38 -5.58 -10.63
N VAL A 256 -11.38 -4.84 -11.12
CA VAL A 256 -12.55 -5.43 -11.78
C VAL A 256 -12.43 -5.41 -13.32
N PHE A 257 -12.01 -4.30 -13.92
CA PHE A 257 -12.06 -4.05 -15.35
C PHE A 257 -10.70 -3.95 -16.04
N GLY A 258 -9.60 -4.01 -15.27
CA GLY A 258 -8.24 -3.88 -15.81
C GLY A 258 -7.86 -4.99 -16.79
N ASP A 259 -6.97 -4.66 -17.73
CA ASP A 259 -6.38 -5.63 -18.64
C ASP A 259 -5.28 -6.42 -17.88
N PRO A 260 -5.35 -7.77 -17.80
CA PRO A 260 -4.34 -8.58 -17.15
C PRO A 260 -2.92 -8.37 -17.67
N ASN A 261 -2.76 -8.06 -18.96
CA ASN A 261 -1.45 -7.81 -19.56
C ASN A 261 -0.82 -6.50 -19.05
N VAL A 262 -1.64 -5.57 -18.54
CA VAL A 262 -1.21 -4.28 -18.01
C VAL A 262 -1.10 -4.31 -16.49
N THR A 263 -2.11 -4.90 -15.82
CA THR A 263 -2.18 -4.94 -14.36
C THR A 263 -1.28 -6.01 -13.74
N GLY A 264 -0.96 -7.07 -14.50
CA GLY A 264 -0.21 -8.24 -14.02
C GLY A 264 -1.00 -9.13 -13.04
N LYS A 265 -2.31 -8.91 -12.91
CA LYS A 265 -3.25 -9.71 -12.12
C LYS A 265 -4.35 -10.29 -13.01
N PRO A 266 -4.98 -11.41 -12.64
CA PRO A 266 -6.15 -11.92 -13.33
C PRO A 266 -7.27 -10.86 -13.40
N ALA A 267 -7.99 -10.82 -14.48
CA ALA A 267 -9.10 -9.88 -14.63
C ALA A 267 -10.24 -10.21 -13.65
N GLY A 268 -10.68 -9.22 -12.86
CA GLY A 268 -11.74 -9.39 -11.86
C GLY A 268 -11.27 -10.05 -10.56
N ASP A 269 -9.99 -9.95 -10.24
CA ASP A 269 -9.36 -10.50 -9.04
C ASP A 269 -10.10 -10.06 -7.76
N ASP A 270 -10.39 -8.76 -7.64
CA ASP A 270 -11.11 -8.21 -6.48
C ASP A 270 -12.52 -8.83 -6.27
N LEU A 271 -13.21 -9.21 -7.36
CA LEU A 271 -14.49 -9.92 -7.27
C LEU A 271 -14.30 -11.37 -6.84
N ARG A 272 -13.24 -12.04 -7.31
CA ARG A 272 -12.89 -13.41 -6.93
C ARG A 272 -12.43 -13.50 -5.47
N GLU A 273 -11.72 -12.49 -4.99
CA GLU A 273 -11.33 -12.34 -3.58
C GLU A 273 -12.51 -11.91 -2.67
N GLY A 274 -13.68 -11.59 -3.25
CA GLY A 274 -14.88 -11.20 -2.48
C GLY A 274 -14.81 -9.81 -1.85
N LYS A 275 -13.91 -8.94 -2.34
CA LYS A 275 -13.67 -7.60 -1.78
C LYS A 275 -14.90 -6.72 -1.77
N ARG A 276 -15.15 -6.05 -0.65
CA ARG A 276 -16.29 -5.16 -0.41
C ARG A 276 -15.92 -3.70 -0.69
N THR A 277 -15.52 -3.43 -1.94
CA THR A 277 -15.08 -2.10 -2.38
C THR A 277 -16.24 -1.11 -2.49
N VAL A 278 -15.90 0.20 -2.65
CA VAL A 278 -16.90 1.24 -2.93
C VAL A 278 -17.68 0.93 -4.21
N LEU A 279 -17.01 0.41 -5.23
CA LEU A 279 -17.62 -0.01 -6.50
C LEU A 279 -18.70 -1.09 -6.30
N VAL A 280 -18.40 -2.09 -5.47
CA VAL A 280 -19.35 -3.15 -5.09
C VAL A 280 -20.49 -2.57 -4.25
N GLY A 281 -20.22 -1.75 -3.25
CA GLY A 281 -21.25 -1.10 -2.43
C GLY A 281 -22.24 -0.30 -3.25
N LEU A 282 -21.74 0.54 -4.17
CA LEU A 282 -22.56 1.33 -5.08
C LEU A 282 -23.41 0.44 -6.01
N THR A 283 -22.88 -0.70 -6.43
CA THR A 283 -23.65 -1.67 -7.24
C THR A 283 -24.83 -2.20 -6.46
N LEU A 284 -24.57 -2.69 -5.24
CA LEU A 284 -25.60 -3.31 -4.39
C LEU A 284 -26.71 -2.32 -3.98
N GLU A 285 -26.41 -1.04 -3.82
CA GLU A 285 -27.39 0.03 -3.55
C GLU A 285 -28.33 0.31 -4.74
N ASN A 286 -27.88 0.07 -5.98
CA ASN A 286 -28.58 0.50 -7.18
C ASN A 286 -29.19 -0.63 -8.02
N VAL A 287 -29.17 -1.88 -7.53
CA VAL A 287 -29.77 -3.03 -8.19
C VAL A 287 -31.00 -3.55 -7.44
N PRO A 288 -31.96 -4.23 -8.12
CA PRO A 288 -33.07 -4.89 -7.43
C PRO A 288 -32.59 -5.92 -6.39
N ALA A 289 -33.37 -6.12 -5.32
CA ALA A 289 -33.02 -7.02 -4.22
C ALA A 289 -32.69 -8.46 -4.67
N SER A 290 -33.34 -8.96 -5.73
CA SER A 290 -33.06 -10.28 -6.30
C SER A 290 -31.65 -10.34 -6.94
N VAL A 291 -31.25 -9.29 -7.64
CA VAL A 291 -29.92 -9.19 -8.27
C VAL A 291 -28.85 -8.99 -7.18
N SER A 292 -29.11 -8.11 -6.20
CA SER A 292 -28.23 -7.90 -5.05
C SER A 292 -27.94 -9.21 -4.29
N LYS A 293 -28.96 -10.05 -4.12
CA LYS A 293 -28.81 -11.35 -3.48
C LYS A 293 -27.86 -12.27 -4.26
N ILE A 294 -28.10 -12.43 -5.58
CA ILE A 294 -27.25 -13.27 -6.45
C ILE A 294 -25.81 -12.74 -6.45
N PHE A 295 -25.63 -11.42 -6.59
CA PHE A 295 -24.32 -10.78 -6.59
C PHE A 295 -23.56 -11.04 -5.28
N ASN A 296 -24.23 -10.93 -4.13
CA ASN A 296 -23.62 -11.24 -2.83
C ASN A 296 -23.28 -12.73 -2.66
N GLU A 297 -24.13 -13.64 -3.16
CA GLU A 297 -23.85 -15.07 -3.14
C GLU A 297 -22.58 -15.40 -3.95
N LEU A 298 -22.40 -14.78 -5.11
CA LEU A 298 -21.20 -14.95 -5.93
C LEU A 298 -19.93 -14.41 -5.24
N LEU A 299 -20.02 -13.23 -4.59
CA LEU A 299 -18.87 -12.68 -3.84
C LEU A 299 -18.41 -13.57 -2.68
N VAL A 300 -19.31 -14.33 -2.09
CA VAL A 300 -18.99 -15.23 -0.95
C VAL A 300 -18.54 -16.61 -1.43
N ALA A 301 -18.85 -16.99 -2.67
CA ALA A 301 -18.55 -18.33 -3.19
C ALA A 301 -17.05 -18.64 -3.33
N GLY A 302 -16.19 -17.62 -3.48
CA GLY A 302 -14.74 -17.75 -3.59
C GLY A 302 -14.25 -18.31 -4.93
N GLU A 303 -15.04 -19.12 -5.62
CA GLU A 303 -14.79 -19.62 -6.98
C GLU A 303 -15.82 -19.00 -7.93
N ILE A 304 -15.36 -18.12 -8.82
CA ILE A 304 -16.21 -17.43 -9.80
C ILE A 304 -15.78 -17.84 -11.21
N GLU A 305 -16.71 -18.46 -11.96
CA GLU A 305 -16.52 -18.82 -13.36
C GLU A 305 -16.55 -17.57 -14.26
N ASP A 306 -16.00 -17.65 -15.47
CA ASP A 306 -15.91 -16.51 -16.38
C ASP A 306 -17.27 -15.93 -16.80
N GLU A 307 -18.30 -16.79 -16.90
CA GLU A 307 -19.68 -16.35 -17.18
C GLU A 307 -20.25 -15.55 -16.01
N GLN A 308 -19.99 -15.99 -14.78
CA GLN A 308 -20.42 -15.31 -13.55
C GLN A 308 -19.69 -13.98 -13.38
N LEU A 309 -18.37 -13.95 -13.66
CA LEU A 309 -17.59 -12.72 -13.66
C LEU A 309 -18.12 -11.72 -14.68
N SER A 310 -18.46 -12.18 -15.88
CA SER A 310 -19.06 -11.36 -16.94
C SER A 310 -20.42 -10.78 -16.48
N PHE A 311 -21.26 -11.60 -15.84
CA PHE A 311 -22.53 -11.14 -15.25
C PHE A 311 -22.29 -10.05 -14.19
N MET A 312 -21.33 -10.24 -13.29
CA MET A 312 -21.01 -9.26 -12.24
C MET A 312 -20.53 -7.94 -12.82
N ARG A 313 -19.62 -7.97 -13.80
CA ARG A 313 -19.13 -6.77 -14.51
C ARG A 313 -20.26 -6.02 -15.23
N GLN A 314 -21.14 -6.75 -15.92
CA GLN A 314 -22.29 -6.16 -16.57
C GLN A 314 -23.23 -5.51 -15.55
N THR A 315 -23.49 -6.19 -14.44
CA THR A 315 -24.31 -5.66 -13.33
C THR A 315 -23.72 -4.37 -12.75
N ILE A 316 -22.41 -4.30 -12.53
CA ILE A 316 -21.71 -3.08 -12.08
C ILE A 316 -21.92 -1.93 -13.08
N THR A 317 -21.78 -2.22 -14.36
CA THR A 317 -21.94 -1.22 -15.42
C THR A 317 -23.39 -0.72 -15.52
N ASP A 318 -24.36 -1.64 -15.57
CA ASP A 318 -25.79 -1.33 -15.75
C ASP A 318 -26.39 -0.62 -14.53
N SER A 319 -25.87 -0.88 -13.31
CA SER A 319 -26.27 -0.17 -12.08
C SER A 319 -25.82 1.30 -12.06
N GLY A 320 -24.92 1.69 -12.97
CA GLY A 320 -24.29 3.02 -12.97
C GLY A 320 -23.19 3.21 -11.91
N ALA A 321 -22.83 2.14 -11.16
CA ALA A 321 -21.80 2.19 -10.12
C ALA A 321 -20.43 2.58 -10.69
N LEU A 322 -20.03 2.01 -11.84
CA LEU A 322 -18.78 2.36 -12.50
C LEU A 322 -18.71 3.87 -12.82
N ALA A 323 -19.77 4.42 -13.45
CA ALA A 323 -19.83 5.83 -13.79
C ALA A 323 -19.83 6.74 -12.55
N LYS A 324 -20.41 6.30 -11.43
CA LYS A 324 -20.38 7.03 -10.16
C LYS A 324 -18.98 6.99 -9.53
N THR A 325 -18.31 5.84 -9.55
CA THR A 325 -16.93 5.68 -9.07
C THR A 325 -15.95 6.55 -9.87
N GLU A 326 -16.08 6.61 -11.20
CA GLU A 326 -15.26 7.48 -12.04
C GLU A 326 -15.45 8.97 -11.69
N ARG A 327 -16.68 9.41 -11.42
CA ARG A 327 -16.93 10.79 -10.93
C ARG A 327 -16.29 11.04 -9.56
N MET A 328 -16.33 10.07 -8.64
CA MET A 328 -15.67 10.19 -7.34
C MET A 328 -14.14 10.30 -7.50
N ILE A 329 -13.55 9.56 -8.43
CA ILE A 329 -12.12 9.68 -8.77
C ILE A 329 -11.81 11.10 -9.25
N GLU A 330 -12.61 11.65 -10.16
CA GLU A 330 -12.44 13.01 -10.67
C GLU A 330 -12.58 14.08 -9.58
N GLU A 331 -13.59 13.97 -8.72
CA GLU A 331 -13.82 14.87 -7.58
C GLU A 331 -12.65 14.85 -6.59
N HIS A 332 -12.17 13.67 -6.19
CA HIS A 332 -11.03 13.53 -5.31
C HIS A 332 -9.73 14.01 -5.95
N SER A 333 -9.53 13.74 -7.24
CA SER A 333 -8.38 14.21 -8.00
C SER A 333 -8.34 15.74 -8.06
N THR A 334 -9.48 16.38 -8.36
CA THR A 334 -9.60 17.85 -8.40
C THR A 334 -9.28 18.45 -7.04
N ARG A 335 -9.85 17.90 -5.95
CA ARG A 335 -9.55 18.36 -4.58
C ARG A 335 -8.08 18.22 -4.21
N ALA A 336 -7.43 17.13 -4.64
CA ALA A 336 -6.00 16.94 -4.41
C ALA A 336 -5.16 17.99 -5.17
N ILE A 337 -5.48 18.24 -6.45
CA ILE A 337 -4.77 19.23 -7.27
C ILE A 337 -4.92 20.65 -6.70
N GLU A 338 -6.14 21.01 -6.27
CA GLU A 338 -6.42 22.32 -5.63
C GLU A 338 -5.64 22.46 -4.32
N ALA A 339 -5.64 21.44 -3.46
CA ALA A 339 -4.87 21.44 -2.22
C ALA A 339 -3.36 21.54 -2.47
N LEU A 340 -2.82 20.80 -3.47
CA LEU A 340 -1.41 20.90 -3.86
C LEU A 340 -1.02 22.31 -4.32
N ALA A 341 -1.90 23.00 -5.05
CA ALA A 341 -1.66 24.36 -5.49
C ALA A 341 -1.52 25.34 -4.30
N GLY A 342 -2.21 25.07 -3.19
CA GLY A 342 -2.15 25.86 -1.97
C GLY A 342 -0.99 25.54 -1.02
N LEU A 343 -0.21 24.47 -1.25
CA LEU A 343 0.91 24.11 -0.38
C LEU A 343 2.07 25.13 -0.48
N GLU A 344 2.64 25.51 0.64
CA GLU A 344 3.83 26.37 0.72
C GLU A 344 5.12 25.54 0.60
N VAL A 345 5.37 24.97 -0.59
CA VAL A 345 6.56 24.19 -0.91
C VAL A 345 7.38 24.87 -2.00
N ASN A 346 8.70 24.60 -2.06
CA ASN A 346 9.54 25.14 -3.13
C ASN A 346 9.11 24.64 -4.53
N ASN A 347 9.55 25.33 -5.59
CA ASN A 347 9.10 25.08 -6.96
C ASN A 347 9.47 23.68 -7.46
N GLN A 348 10.63 23.16 -7.07
CA GLN A 348 11.09 21.82 -7.44
C GLN A 348 10.13 20.74 -6.89
N ALA A 349 9.85 20.80 -5.59
CA ALA A 349 8.95 19.86 -4.94
C ALA A 349 7.51 19.97 -5.49
N ARG A 350 7.00 21.20 -5.71
CA ARG A 350 5.68 21.41 -6.31
C ARG A 350 5.55 20.73 -7.66
N LYS A 351 6.53 20.93 -8.54
CA LYS A 351 6.57 20.31 -9.87
C LYS A 351 6.58 18.78 -9.79
N MET A 352 7.34 18.22 -8.85
CA MET A 352 7.47 16.78 -8.71
C MET A 352 6.28 16.14 -8.03
N LEU A 353 5.69 16.79 -7.03
CA LEU A 353 4.43 16.34 -6.42
C LEU A 353 3.29 16.39 -7.45
N SER A 354 3.22 17.41 -8.32
CA SER A 354 2.26 17.45 -9.43
C SER A 354 2.46 16.27 -10.38
N TYR A 355 3.70 16.01 -10.79
CA TYR A 355 4.02 14.86 -11.65
C TYR A 355 3.63 13.51 -11.02
N LEU A 356 3.92 13.32 -9.73
CA LEU A 356 3.54 12.10 -9.01
C LEU A 356 2.02 11.99 -8.88
N THR A 357 1.33 13.10 -8.64
CA THR A 357 -0.14 13.16 -8.59
C THR A 357 -0.74 12.69 -9.92
N GLU A 358 -0.26 13.20 -11.04
CA GLU A 358 -0.70 12.74 -12.37
C GLU A 358 -0.45 11.24 -12.59
N LYS A 359 0.71 10.73 -12.14
CA LYS A 359 1.06 9.31 -12.22
C LYS A 359 0.14 8.42 -11.38
N VAL A 360 -0.31 8.92 -10.25
CA VAL A 360 -1.24 8.22 -9.35
C VAL A 360 -2.65 8.21 -9.92
N ILE A 361 -3.14 9.35 -10.41
CA ILE A 361 -4.51 9.51 -10.94
C ILE A 361 -4.69 8.75 -12.25
N ASN A 362 -3.70 8.85 -13.16
CA ASN A 362 -3.77 8.29 -14.52
C ASN A 362 -3.14 6.88 -14.62
N ARG A 363 -3.00 6.17 -13.50
CA ARG A 363 -2.43 4.83 -13.53
C ARG A 363 -3.33 3.87 -14.34
N GLN A 364 -2.67 2.99 -15.09
CA GLN A 364 -3.29 1.91 -15.85
C GLN A 364 -2.90 0.52 -15.29
N SER A 365 -1.96 0.51 -14.36
CA SER A 365 -1.42 -0.70 -13.71
C SER A 365 -0.89 -0.38 -12.30
#